data_4cedce5b7d9e6a40a242a0a0c693aa6f
#
_entry.id   4cedce5b7d9e6a40a242a0a0c693aa6f
#
_cell.length_a   1.000
_cell.length_b   1.000
_cell.length_c   1.000
_cell.angle_alpha   90.00
_cell.angle_beta   90.00
_cell.angle_gamma   90.00
#
_symmetry.space_group_name_H-M   'P 1'
#
loop_
_entity.id
_entity.type
_entity.pdbx_description
1 polymer ?
#
loop_
_entity_poly.entity_id
_entity_poly.type
_entity_poly.pdbx_seq_one_letter_code
_entity_poly.pdbx_strand_id
1 'polypeptide(L)'
;MLIWAGSGIAVKEALVVFTPLTLIVLRFTIAVILMLSIGLIFRQNEIVGLQPIQRKDIPLFLLGGLFQPFLYFIFETYTYQTFDSPTIAEALLSTQPVIAPIFAFVLLREKVTRNNIIGIL
;
A
#
# COMPACT_ATOMS: atom_id res chain seq x y z
N MET A 1 -10.22 -8.86 2.84
CA MET A 1 -10.73 -7.95 3.87
C MET A 1 -10.28 -8.33 5.29
N LEU A 2 -10.47 -9.58 5.78
CA LEU A 2 -10.09 -9.98 7.15
C LEU A 2 -8.60 -9.78 7.47
N ILE A 3 -7.70 -10.11 6.54
CA ILE A 3 -6.25 -9.94 6.75
C ILE A 3 -5.89 -8.45 6.88
N TRP A 4 -6.53 -7.59 6.09
CA TRP A 4 -6.31 -6.15 6.15
C TRP A 4 -6.78 -5.55 7.48
N ALA A 5 -8.01 -5.87 7.90
CA ALA A 5 -8.55 -5.43 9.18
C ALA A 5 -7.70 -5.90 10.39
N GLY A 6 -7.17 -7.13 10.33
CA GLY A 6 -6.24 -7.65 11.34
C GLY A 6 -4.92 -6.91 11.37
N SER A 7 -4.45 -6.39 10.22
CA SER A 7 -3.17 -5.65 10.15
C SER A 7 -3.22 -4.32 10.92
N GLY A 8 -4.36 -3.62 10.92
CA GLY A 8 -4.52 -2.38 11.67
C GLY A 8 -4.38 -2.56 13.19
N ILE A 9 -4.97 -3.63 13.72
CA ILE A 9 -4.83 -3.98 15.14
C ILE A 9 -3.36 -4.31 15.45
N ALA A 10 -2.71 -5.12 14.62
CA ALA A 10 -1.30 -5.48 14.79
C ALA A 10 -0.37 -4.24 14.75
N VAL A 11 -0.64 -3.28 13.87
CA VAL A 11 0.10 -2.01 13.80
C VAL A 11 -0.09 -1.20 15.08
N LYS A 12 -1.33 -1.11 15.59
CA LYS A 12 -1.62 -0.37 16.82
C LYS A 12 -0.89 -0.98 18.02
N GLU A 13 -0.92 -2.29 18.18
CA GLU A 13 -0.19 -3.00 19.24
C GLU A 13 1.34 -2.83 19.10
N ALA A 14 1.87 -2.89 17.88
CA ALA A 14 3.28 -2.68 17.63
C ALA A 14 3.75 -1.25 17.95
N LEU A 15 2.89 -0.25 17.79
CA LEU A 15 3.18 1.16 18.11
C LEU A 15 3.31 1.41 19.62
N VAL A 16 2.86 0.51 20.47
CA VAL A 16 3.10 0.58 21.93
C VAL A 16 4.59 0.36 22.24
N VAL A 17 5.26 -0.47 21.43
CA VAL A 17 6.66 -0.88 21.68
C VAL A 17 7.63 -0.13 20.74
N PHE A 18 7.23 0.10 19.49
CA PHE A 18 8.08 0.66 18.45
C PHE A 18 7.65 2.08 18.06
N THR A 19 8.63 2.91 17.73
CA THR A 19 8.32 4.21 17.11
C THR A 19 7.77 3.99 15.69
N PRO A 20 6.93 4.91 15.16
CA PRO A 20 6.38 4.79 13.80
C PRO A 20 7.44 4.54 12.73
N LEU A 21 8.55 5.26 12.78
CA LEU A 21 9.65 5.09 11.82
C LEU A 21 10.29 3.70 11.91
N THR A 22 10.55 3.21 13.12
CA THR A 22 11.11 1.87 13.33
C THR A 22 10.19 0.80 12.77
N LEU A 23 8.89 0.92 13.01
CA LEU A 23 7.89 -0.01 12.52
C LEU A 23 7.85 -0.04 10.97
N ILE A 24 7.89 1.14 10.34
CA ILE A 24 7.89 1.26 8.88
C ILE A 24 9.15 0.60 8.30
N VAL A 25 10.33 0.90 8.84
CA VAL A 25 11.59 0.31 8.38
C VAL A 25 11.56 -1.22 8.51
N LEU A 26 11.06 -1.73 9.64
CA LEU A 26 10.94 -3.17 9.87
C LEU A 26 10.00 -3.83 8.85
N ARG A 27 8.82 -3.24 8.61
CA ARG A 27 7.85 -3.73 7.61
C ARG A 27 8.47 -3.79 6.22
N PHE A 28 9.14 -2.72 5.78
CA PHE A 28 9.78 -2.69 4.46
C PHE A 28 10.93 -3.67 4.35
N THR A 29 11.76 -3.80 5.38
CA THR A 29 12.87 -4.75 5.37
C THR A 29 12.37 -6.18 5.21
N ILE A 30 11.35 -6.57 5.99
CA ILE A 30 10.74 -7.90 5.87
C ILE A 30 10.10 -8.09 4.49
N ALA A 31 9.37 -7.11 3.98
CA ALA A 31 8.74 -7.19 2.66
C ALA A 31 9.77 -7.36 1.54
N VAL A 32 10.88 -6.62 1.58
CA VAL A 32 11.97 -6.73 0.59
C VAL A 32 12.62 -8.11 0.65
N ILE A 33 12.93 -8.61 1.85
CA ILE A 33 13.52 -9.95 2.02
C ILE A 33 12.59 -11.02 1.46
N LEU A 34 11.29 -10.97 1.78
CA LEU A 34 10.29 -11.91 1.29
C LEU A 34 10.16 -11.84 -0.25
N MET A 35 10.06 -10.63 -0.81
CA MET A 35 9.95 -10.44 -2.26
C MET A 35 11.19 -10.94 -3.00
N LEU A 36 12.39 -10.67 -2.48
CA LEU A 36 13.63 -11.18 -3.06
C LEU A 36 13.69 -12.71 -2.97
N SER A 37 13.30 -13.28 -1.84
CA SER A 37 13.26 -14.73 -1.65
C SER A 37 12.30 -15.41 -2.64
N ILE A 38 11.09 -14.87 -2.79
CA ILE A 38 10.10 -15.34 -3.74
C ILE A 38 10.63 -15.18 -5.17
N GLY A 39 11.19 -14.03 -5.51
CA GLY A 39 11.76 -13.77 -6.82
C GLY A 39 12.90 -14.73 -7.19
N LEU A 40 13.74 -15.10 -6.22
CA LEU A 40 14.81 -16.06 -6.44
C LEU A 40 14.28 -17.49 -6.62
N ILE A 41 13.28 -17.89 -5.82
CA ILE A 41 12.68 -19.24 -5.90
C ILE A 41 11.94 -19.43 -7.23
N PHE A 42 11.16 -18.42 -7.64
CA PHE A 42 10.32 -18.50 -8.85
C PHE A 42 11.02 -18.03 -10.13
N ARG A 43 12.28 -17.61 -10.05
CA ARG A 43 13.07 -17.16 -11.22
C ARG A 43 13.12 -18.17 -12.36
N GLN A 44 13.05 -19.46 -12.06
CA GLN A 44 13.11 -20.54 -13.04
C GLN A 44 11.74 -20.93 -13.62
N ASN A 45 10.65 -20.45 -13.06
CA ASN A 45 9.32 -20.74 -13.54
C ASN A 45 8.87 -19.63 -14.50
N GLU A 46 8.60 -19.99 -15.75
CA GLU A 46 8.06 -19.10 -16.79
C GLU A 46 6.73 -18.43 -16.42
N ILE A 47 6.08 -18.90 -15.35
CA ILE A 47 4.81 -18.39 -14.82
C ILE A 47 4.96 -16.95 -14.28
N VAL A 48 6.13 -16.59 -13.74
CA VAL A 48 6.46 -15.22 -13.36
C VAL A 48 7.35 -14.65 -14.46
N GLY A 49 6.76 -14.27 -15.58
CA GLY A 49 7.44 -13.60 -16.68
C GLY A 49 8.05 -12.28 -16.22
N LEU A 50 9.17 -12.35 -15.52
CA LEU A 50 9.94 -11.17 -15.13
C LEU A 50 10.51 -10.53 -16.40
N GLN A 51 9.76 -9.58 -16.94
CA GLN A 51 10.24 -8.76 -18.05
C GLN A 51 11.43 -7.93 -17.57
N PRO A 52 12.50 -7.83 -18.35
CA PRO A 52 13.64 -7.00 -17.98
C PRO A 52 13.20 -5.54 -17.88
N ILE A 53 13.39 -4.95 -16.69
CA ILE A 53 13.08 -3.55 -16.45
C ILE A 53 13.99 -2.70 -17.33
N GLN A 54 13.41 -1.88 -18.19
CA GLN A 54 14.17 -0.97 -19.02
C GLN A 54 14.68 0.19 -18.15
N ARG A 55 15.92 0.61 -18.39
CA ARG A 55 16.52 1.71 -17.61
C ARG A 55 15.71 3.00 -17.61
N LYS A 56 14.93 3.23 -18.67
CA LYS A 56 14.04 4.39 -18.79
C LYS A 56 12.86 4.37 -17.82
N ASP A 57 12.47 3.17 -17.35
CA ASP A 57 11.30 2.99 -16.48
C ASP A 57 11.68 3.09 -14.99
N ILE A 58 12.99 3.03 -14.67
CA ILE A 58 13.50 3.12 -13.29
C ILE A 58 13.00 4.37 -12.56
N PRO A 59 13.05 5.60 -13.13
CA PRO A 59 12.55 6.78 -12.44
C PRO A 59 11.06 6.69 -12.10
N LEU A 60 10.26 6.09 -12.99
CA LEU A 60 8.84 5.90 -12.78
C LEU A 60 8.56 4.91 -11.65
N PHE A 61 9.31 3.80 -11.59
CA PHE A 61 9.22 2.84 -10.49
C PHE A 61 9.67 3.43 -9.16
N LEU A 62 10.73 4.25 -9.15
CA LEU A 62 11.18 4.95 -7.94
C LEU A 62 10.13 5.95 -7.46
N LEU A 63 9.54 6.72 -8.37
CA LEU A 63 8.47 7.65 -8.04
C LEU A 63 7.24 6.91 -7.49
N GLY A 64 6.81 5.85 -8.16
CA GLY A 64 5.72 5.00 -7.69
C GLY A 64 5.97 4.42 -6.30
N GLY A 65 7.18 3.90 -6.06
CA GLY A 65 7.57 3.37 -4.75
C GLY A 65 7.70 4.44 -3.66
N LEU A 66 8.03 5.69 -4.03
CA LEU A 66 8.08 6.80 -3.08
C LEU A 66 6.67 7.21 -2.62
N PHE A 67 5.72 7.31 -3.55
CA PHE A 67 4.35 7.71 -3.23
C PHE A 67 3.56 6.56 -2.61
N GLN A 68 3.63 5.40 -3.21
CA GLN A 68 2.99 4.19 -2.71
C GLN A 68 3.96 3.02 -2.91
N PRO A 69 4.48 2.41 -1.87
CA PRO A 69 3.93 2.34 -0.52
C PRO A 69 4.54 3.32 0.51
N PHE A 70 5.65 4.01 0.23
CA PHE A 70 6.41 4.69 1.29
C PHE A 70 5.60 5.81 1.99
N LEU A 71 5.17 6.84 1.25
CA LEU A 71 4.38 7.93 1.85
C LEU A 71 3.05 7.44 2.41
N TYR A 72 2.40 6.51 1.71
CA TYR A 72 1.15 5.93 2.18
C TYR A 72 1.31 5.31 3.59
N PHE A 73 2.30 4.44 3.78
CA PHE A 73 2.51 3.79 5.08
C PHE A 73 2.98 4.75 6.17
N ILE A 74 3.68 5.82 5.83
CA ILE A 74 3.98 6.89 6.81
C ILE A 74 2.67 7.48 7.32
N PHE A 75 1.81 7.97 6.43
CA PHE A 75 0.54 8.59 6.83
C PHE A 75 -0.38 7.60 7.56
N GLU A 76 -0.48 6.37 7.07
CA GLU A 76 -1.23 5.30 7.72
C GLU A 76 -0.74 5.07 9.16
N THR A 77 0.56 4.90 9.36
CA THR A 77 1.14 4.62 10.68
C THR A 77 0.95 5.79 11.65
N TYR A 78 1.13 7.03 11.19
CA TYR A 78 0.84 8.20 11.99
C TYR A 78 -0.66 8.35 12.32
N THR A 79 -1.54 7.94 11.42
CA THR A 79 -2.99 7.91 11.69
C THR A 79 -3.29 6.96 12.85
N TYR A 80 -2.74 5.76 12.85
CA TYR A 80 -2.90 4.82 13.98
C TYR A 80 -2.28 5.33 15.28
N GLN A 81 -1.23 6.12 15.22
CA GLN A 81 -0.63 6.74 16.40
C GLN A 81 -1.52 7.85 16.98
N THR A 82 -2.13 8.65 16.11
CA THR A 82 -2.91 9.83 16.50
C THR A 82 -4.27 9.46 17.07
N PHE A 83 -4.91 8.43 16.53
CA PHE A 83 -6.24 8.00 16.98
C PHE A 83 -6.13 6.89 18.02
N ASP A 84 -6.85 7.04 19.14
CA ASP A 84 -6.88 6.04 20.22
C ASP A 84 -7.52 4.73 19.78
N SER A 85 -8.49 4.80 18.87
CA SER A 85 -9.21 3.63 18.34
C SER A 85 -8.72 3.26 16.94
N PRO A 86 -8.23 2.02 16.74
CA PRO A 86 -7.90 1.53 15.39
C PRO A 86 -9.11 1.53 14.45
N THR A 87 -10.33 1.41 14.98
CA THR A 87 -11.57 1.45 14.20
C THR A 87 -11.77 2.80 13.51
N ILE A 88 -11.43 3.90 14.17
CA ILE A 88 -11.54 5.25 13.57
C ILE A 88 -10.53 5.40 12.44
N ALA A 89 -9.30 4.95 12.65
CA ALA A 89 -8.26 4.98 11.64
C ALA A 89 -8.67 4.17 10.40
N GLU A 90 -9.19 2.94 10.59
CA GLU A 90 -9.69 2.09 9.51
C GLU A 90 -10.90 2.70 8.80
N ALA A 91 -11.81 3.34 9.51
CA ALA A 91 -12.95 4.03 8.91
C ALA A 91 -12.51 5.18 7.99
N LEU A 92 -11.49 5.94 8.39
CA LEU A 92 -10.90 6.98 7.55
C LEU A 92 -10.20 6.38 6.30
N LEU A 93 -9.41 5.33 6.47
CA LEU A 93 -8.74 4.64 5.37
C LEU A 93 -9.73 4.00 4.38
N SER A 94 -10.89 3.55 4.87
CA SER A 94 -11.94 2.97 4.03
C SER A 94 -12.63 3.97 3.10
N THR A 95 -12.39 5.28 3.26
CA THR A 95 -12.86 6.30 2.31
C THR A 95 -12.03 6.37 1.03
N GLN A 96 -10.83 5.77 1.03
CA GLN A 96 -9.89 5.79 -0.10
C GLN A 96 -10.50 5.26 -1.42
N PRO A 97 -11.25 4.15 -1.45
CA PRO A 97 -11.88 3.66 -2.69
C PRO A 97 -12.88 4.64 -3.31
N VAL A 98 -13.46 5.52 -2.51
CA VAL A 98 -14.38 6.56 -3.00
C VAL A 98 -13.61 7.77 -3.52
N ILE A 99 -12.57 8.17 -2.82
CA ILE A 99 -11.77 9.36 -3.16
C ILE A 99 -10.91 9.13 -4.40
N ALA A 100 -10.30 7.95 -4.55
CA ALA A 100 -9.40 7.63 -5.64
C ALA A 100 -10.04 7.80 -7.04
N PRO A 101 -11.26 7.30 -7.32
CA PRO A 101 -11.93 7.52 -8.60
C PRO A 101 -12.29 8.99 -8.87
N ILE A 102 -12.59 9.78 -7.84
CA ILE A 102 -12.86 11.21 -7.98
C ILE A 102 -11.60 11.92 -8.47
N PHE A 103 -10.44 11.62 -7.86
CA PHE A 103 -9.17 12.17 -8.31
C PHE A 103 -8.79 11.68 -9.73
N ALA A 104 -9.02 10.41 -10.05
CA ALA A 104 -8.79 9.88 -11.38
C ALA A 104 -9.65 10.62 -12.42
N PHE A 105 -10.92 10.86 -12.13
CA PHE A 105 -11.80 11.63 -13.02
C PHE A 105 -11.32 13.07 -13.21
N VAL A 106 -10.96 13.77 -12.12
CA VAL A 106 -10.57 15.19 -12.17
C VAL A 106 -9.20 15.39 -12.80
N LEU A 107 -8.19 14.59 -12.38
CA LEU A 107 -6.80 14.76 -12.79
C LEU A 107 -6.49 14.09 -14.13
N LEU A 108 -6.97 12.85 -14.32
CA LEU A 108 -6.68 12.06 -15.51
C LEU A 108 -7.75 12.20 -16.58
N ARG A 109 -8.88 12.88 -16.27
CA ARG A 109 -10.05 13.03 -17.15
C ARG A 109 -10.58 11.69 -17.68
N GLU A 110 -10.40 10.64 -16.87
CA GLU A 110 -10.91 9.31 -17.20
C GLU A 110 -12.44 9.31 -17.11
N LYS A 111 -13.09 8.65 -18.08
CA LYS A 111 -14.56 8.49 -18.06
C LYS A 111 -14.93 7.45 -17.02
N VAL A 112 -15.64 7.87 -15.98
CA VAL A 112 -16.20 6.93 -14.99
C VAL A 112 -17.30 6.13 -15.66
N THR A 113 -17.07 4.84 -15.87
CA THR A 113 -18.05 3.93 -16.45
C THR A 113 -19.03 3.48 -15.37
N ARG A 114 -20.30 3.23 -15.74
CA ARG A 114 -21.33 2.73 -14.82
C ARG A 114 -20.88 1.47 -14.03
N ASN A 115 -20.12 0.59 -14.67
CA ASN A 115 -19.57 -0.61 -14.05
C ASN A 115 -18.54 -0.28 -12.94
N ASN A 116 -17.81 0.82 -13.08
CA ASN A 116 -16.86 1.27 -12.05
C ASN A 116 -17.61 1.77 -10.80
N ILE A 117 -18.73 2.47 -11.00
CA ILE A 117 -19.57 2.94 -9.88
C ILE A 117 -20.18 1.76 -9.10
N ILE A 118 -20.68 0.77 -9.81
CA ILE A 118 -21.25 -0.44 -9.18
C ILE A 118 -20.19 -1.26 -8.42
N GLY A 119 -18.95 -1.25 -8.91
CA GLY A 119 -17.84 -1.95 -8.25
C GLY A 119 -17.28 -1.26 -7.00
N ILE A 120 -17.63 0.03 -6.77
CA ILE A 120 -17.19 0.83 -5.62
C ILE A 120 -18.22 0.73 -4.46
N LEU A 121 -19.48 0.50 -4.77
CA LEU A 121 -20.57 0.27 -3.80
C LEU A 121 -20.59 -1.17 -3.30
#